data_bc4aa86743d80548a386dbf565b5333a
#
_entry.id   bc4aa86743d80548a386dbf565b5333a
#
_cell.length_a   1.000
_cell.length_b   1.000
_cell.length_c   1.000
_cell.angle_alpha   90.00
_cell.angle_beta   90.00
_cell.angle_gamma   90.00
#
_symmetry.space_group_name_H-M   'P 1'
#
loop_
_entity.id
_entity.type
_entity.pdbx_description
1 polymer ?
#
loop_
_entity_poly.entity_id
_entity_poly.type
_entity_poly.pdbx_seq_one_letter_code
_entity_poly.pdbx_strand_id
1 'polypeptide(L)'
;MKKLFSFVSILFLSLVLFSPVLASSDLDSFVKSLNVEAQADLGAFKVRLSAQFGVPIPQVEAMMASVGTPGDAYMCLRVGQVASKQVEVVTKEYQKNKTKGWGVIAQNLGIKPGSKEFHELKKRNFDGDGSESSKGKGKDKGKK
;
A
#
# COMPACT_ATOMS: atom_id res chain seq x y z
N MET A 1 -35.81 -55.11 -12.08
CA MET A 1 -35.68 -54.97 -10.64
C MET A 1 -34.22 -54.74 -10.30
N LYS A 2 -33.72 -53.55 -10.31
CA LYS A 2 -32.44 -53.22 -9.65
C LYS A 2 -32.46 -51.76 -9.36
N LYS A 3 -32.50 -51.42 -8.08
CA LYS A 3 -32.55 -50.07 -7.53
C LYS A 3 -31.18 -49.45 -7.65
N LEU A 4 -31.04 -48.46 -8.48
CA LEU A 4 -29.86 -47.60 -8.57
C LEU A 4 -29.91 -46.58 -7.45
N PHE A 5 -29.09 -46.78 -6.45
CA PHE A 5 -28.81 -45.74 -5.42
C PHE A 5 -27.85 -44.74 -6.03
N SER A 6 -28.42 -43.62 -6.45
CA SER A 6 -27.66 -42.44 -6.84
C SER A 6 -27.18 -41.73 -5.59
N PHE A 7 -25.93 -41.91 -5.24
CA PHE A 7 -25.25 -41.08 -4.24
C PHE A 7 -24.89 -39.74 -4.90
N VAL A 8 -25.78 -38.79 -4.74
CA VAL A 8 -25.43 -37.37 -5.01
C VAL A 8 -24.55 -36.90 -3.88
N SER A 9 -23.25 -36.98 -4.09
CA SER A 9 -22.26 -36.38 -3.24
C SER A 9 -22.30 -34.88 -3.50
N ILE A 10 -22.99 -34.13 -2.63
CA ILE A 10 -22.98 -32.68 -2.64
C ILE A 10 -21.65 -32.27 -2.02
N LEU A 11 -20.67 -32.04 -2.89
CA LEU A 11 -19.41 -31.41 -2.53
C LEU A 11 -19.70 -29.94 -2.25
N PHE A 12 -19.89 -29.61 -0.99
CA PHE A 12 -19.95 -28.23 -0.52
C PHE A 12 -18.57 -27.62 -0.69
N LEU A 13 -18.30 -27.07 -1.86
CA LEU A 13 -17.15 -26.22 -2.11
C LEU A 13 -17.41 -24.89 -1.40
N SER A 14 -17.00 -24.79 -0.14
CA SER A 14 -16.95 -23.53 0.60
C SER A 14 -15.96 -22.62 -0.08
N LEU A 15 -16.42 -21.85 -1.06
CA LEU A 15 -15.70 -20.74 -1.64
C LEU A 15 -15.66 -19.63 -0.57
N VAL A 16 -14.64 -19.65 0.25
CA VAL A 16 -14.32 -18.54 1.15
C VAL A 16 -13.94 -17.38 0.25
N LEU A 17 -14.92 -16.53 -0.04
CA LEU A 17 -14.70 -15.22 -0.65
C LEU A 17 -13.94 -14.37 0.36
N PHE A 18 -12.63 -14.50 0.35
CA PHE A 18 -11.74 -13.58 1.06
C PHE A 18 -11.85 -12.24 0.33
N SER A 19 -12.70 -11.37 0.84
CA SER A 19 -12.88 -10.03 0.30
C SER A 19 -11.68 -9.15 0.68
N PRO A 20 -10.80 -8.79 -0.25
CA PRO A 20 -9.65 -7.91 0.04
C PRO A 20 -10.03 -6.42 0.15
N VAL A 21 -11.32 -6.13 0.24
CA VAL A 21 -11.86 -4.76 0.11
C VAL A 21 -11.36 -3.81 1.21
N LEU A 22 -11.10 -4.30 2.43
CA LEU A 22 -10.68 -3.43 3.54
C LEU A 22 -9.22 -2.96 3.43
N ALA A 23 -8.34 -3.77 2.85
CA ALA A 23 -6.93 -3.42 2.69
C ALA A 23 -6.70 -2.38 1.59
N SER A 24 -7.52 -2.39 0.52
CA SER A 24 -7.47 -1.40 -0.56
C SER A 24 -7.84 0.00 -0.08
N SER A 25 -8.92 0.13 0.71
CA SER A 25 -9.40 1.43 1.21
C SER A 25 -8.38 2.14 2.11
N ASP A 26 -7.55 1.37 2.81
CA ASP A 26 -6.55 1.90 3.74
C ASP A 26 -5.35 2.52 2.98
N LEU A 27 -4.84 1.85 1.94
CA LEU A 27 -3.79 2.42 1.08
C LEU A 27 -4.28 3.61 0.26
N ASP A 28 -5.51 3.54 -0.26
CA ASP A 28 -6.08 4.65 -1.03
C ASP A 28 -6.33 5.89 -0.15
N SER A 29 -6.72 5.69 1.10
CA SER A 29 -6.82 6.77 2.09
C SER A 29 -5.46 7.37 2.43
N PHE A 30 -4.43 6.54 2.52
CA PHE A 30 -3.06 6.99 2.70
C PHE A 30 -2.57 7.83 1.50
N VAL A 31 -2.83 7.41 0.26
CA VAL A 31 -2.52 8.17 -0.95
C VAL A 31 -3.21 9.54 -0.95
N LYS A 32 -4.47 9.60 -0.55
CA LYS A 32 -5.19 10.88 -0.42
C LYS A 32 -4.50 11.82 0.58
N SER A 33 -4.04 11.30 1.71
CA SER A 33 -3.31 12.11 2.69
C SER A 33 -1.99 12.65 2.15
N LEU A 34 -1.28 11.88 1.33
CA LEU A 34 -0.07 12.32 0.65
C LEU A 34 -0.35 13.42 -0.38
N ASN A 35 -1.45 13.31 -1.10
CA ASN A 35 -1.86 14.35 -2.04
C ASN A 35 -2.21 15.68 -1.34
N VAL A 36 -2.87 15.63 -0.19
CA VAL A 36 -3.14 16.83 0.64
C VAL A 36 -1.83 17.45 1.12
N GLU A 37 -0.87 16.65 1.57
CA GLU A 37 0.44 17.12 1.98
C GLU A 37 1.20 17.78 0.83
N ALA A 38 1.20 17.17 -0.35
CA ALA A 38 1.84 17.72 -1.54
C ALA A 38 1.18 19.01 -2.03
N GLN A 39 -0.13 19.18 -1.82
CA GLN A 39 -0.84 20.42 -2.13
C GLN A 39 -0.40 21.57 -1.22
N ALA A 40 -0.05 21.29 0.03
CA ALA A 40 0.44 22.30 0.98
C ALA A 40 1.82 22.83 0.57
N ASP A 41 2.72 21.95 0.13
CA ASP A 41 4.06 22.31 -0.37
C ASP A 41 4.61 21.24 -1.31
N LEU A 42 4.34 21.41 -2.60
CA LEU A 42 4.78 20.47 -3.64
C LEU A 42 6.32 20.46 -3.78
N GLY A 43 6.98 21.58 -3.55
CA GLY A 43 8.44 21.67 -3.63
C GLY A 43 9.10 20.83 -2.55
N ALA A 44 8.70 21.03 -1.30
CA ALA A 44 9.19 20.22 -0.19
C ALA A 44 8.84 18.75 -0.34
N PHE A 45 7.65 18.43 -0.86
CA PHE A 45 7.24 17.05 -1.12
C PHE A 45 8.18 16.36 -2.12
N LYS A 46 8.51 17.00 -3.24
CA LYS A 46 9.46 16.48 -4.23
C LYS A 46 10.85 16.24 -3.64
N VAL A 47 11.35 17.19 -2.86
CA VAL A 47 12.66 17.07 -2.18
C VAL A 47 12.66 15.86 -1.24
N ARG A 48 11.59 15.67 -0.46
CA ARG A 48 11.46 14.51 0.44
C ARG A 48 11.43 13.19 -0.31
N LEU A 49 10.68 13.08 -1.42
CA LEU A 49 10.69 11.89 -2.27
C LEU A 49 12.08 11.60 -2.82
N SER A 50 12.74 12.61 -3.35
CA SER A 50 14.11 12.50 -3.86
C SER A 50 15.07 11.96 -2.79
N ALA A 51 15.04 12.54 -1.59
CA ALA A 51 15.90 12.13 -0.49
C ALA A 51 15.56 10.71 0.02
N GLN A 52 14.27 10.36 0.16
CA GLN A 52 13.84 9.08 0.70
C GLN A 52 14.17 7.92 -0.24
N PHE A 53 13.98 8.10 -1.54
CA PHE A 53 14.12 7.01 -2.52
C PHE A 53 15.42 7.08 -3.32
N GLY A 54 16.25 8.11 -3.10
CA GLY A 54 17.49 8.29 -3.84
C GLY A 54 17.26 8.58 -5.33
N VAL A 55 16.12 9.19 -5.68
CA VAL A 55 15.73 9.49 -7.06
C VAL A 55 15.91 10.98 -7.33
N PRO A 56 16.59 11.41 -8.40
CA PRO A 56 16.73 12.83 -8.75
C PRO A 56 15.39 13.53 -8.92
N ILE A 57 15.28 14.78 -8.50
CA ILE A 57 14.04 15.58 -8.59
C ILE A 57 13.41 15.55 -10.01
N PRO A 58 14.17 15.69 -11.11
CA PRO A 58 13.57 15.61 -12.46
C PRO A 58 12.88 14.27 -12.75
N GLN A 59 13.39 13.16 -12.19
CA GLN A 59 12.74 11.85 -12.31
C GLN A 59 11.48 11.75 -11.45
N VAL A 60 11.49 12.34 -10.26
CA VAL A 60 10.28 12.47 -9.42
C VAL A 60 9.19 13.24 -10.17
N GLU A 61 9.54 14.35 -10.82
CA GLU A 61 8.61 15.17 -11.60
C GLU A 61 8.05 14.39 -12.81
N ALA A 62 8.91 13.70 -13.56
CA ALA A 62 8.50 12.87 -14.68
C ALA A 62 7.54 11.75 -14.23
N MET A 63 7.80 11.16 -13.08
CA MET A 63 6.92 10.15 -12.50
C MET A 63 5.57 10.74 -12.11
N MET A 64 5.54 11.87 -11.40
CA MET A 64 4.28 12.55 -11.06
C MET A 64 3.46 12.86 -12.32
N ALA A 65 4.10 13.32 -13.39
CA ALA A 65 3.44 13.56 -14.66
C ALA A 65 2.86 12.27 -15.28
N SER A 66 3.55 11.14 -15.14
CA SER A 66 3.13 9.86 -15.74
C SER A 66 1.97 9.19 -14.99
N VAL A 67 1.90 9.33 -13.66
CA VAL A 67 0.84 8.72 -12.83
C VAL A 67 -0.29 9.67 -12.46
N GLY A 68 -0.06 10.97 -12.56
CA GLY A 68 -1.07 12.02 -12.41
C GLY A 68 -1.20 12.63 -11.02
N THR A 69 -0.74 11.97 -9.95
CA THR A 69 -0.77 12.56 -8.61
C THR A 69 0.52 12.34 -7.84
N PRO A 70 0.89 13.26 -6.91
CA PRO A 70 2.06 13.10 -6.06
C PRO A 70 2.02 11.86 -5.18
N GLY A 71 0.84 11.52 -4.63
CA GLY A 71 0.67 10.35 -3.79
C GLY A 71 0.83 9.04 -4.56
N ASP A 72 0.37 8.99 -5.82
CA ASP A 72 0.59 7.82 -6.69
C ASP A 72 2.07 7.68 -7.07
N ALA A 73 2.79 8.78 -7.28
CA ALA A 73 4.24 8.76 -7.51
C ALA A 73 4.98 8.20 -6.29
N TYR A 74 4.62 8.63 -5.08
CA TYR A 74 5.13 8.03 -3.85
C TYR A 74 4.90 6.52 -3.82
N MET A 75 3.68 6.07 -4.10
CA MET A 75 3.33 4.65 -4.05
C MET A 75 4.07 3.84 -5.10
N CYS A 76 4.29 4.35 -6.32
CA CYS A 76 5.11 3.68 -7.32
C CYS A 76 6.54 3.43 -6.81
N LEU A 77 7.16 4.44 -6.19
CA LEU A 77 8.50 4.32 -5.59
C LEU A 77 8.49 3.35 -4.41
N ARG A 78 7.52 3.49 -3.52
CA ARG A 78 7.44 2.67 -2.30
C ARG A 78 7.17 1.20 -2.58
N VAL A 79 6.22 0.91 -3.45
CA VAL A 79 5.92 -0.46 -3.88
C VAL A 79 7.12 -1.07 -4.59
N GLY A 80 7.79 -0.32 -5.47
CA GLY A 80 9.02 -0.76 -6.12
C GLY A 80 10.10 -1.16 -5.10
N GLN A 81 10.31 -0.34 -4.09
CA GLN A 81 11.27 -0.61 -3.02
C GLN A 81 10.89 -1.85 -2.21
N VAL A 82 9.64 -1.94 -1.75
CA VAL A 82 9.16 -3.04 -0.89
C VAL A 82 9.07 -4.36 -1.65
N ALA A 83 8.62 -4.35 -2.89
CA ALA A 83 8.51 -5.53 -3.75
C ALA A 83 9.82 -5.89 -4.45
N SER A 84 10.89 -5.10 -4.30
CA SER A 84 12.15 -5.24 -5.03
C SER A 84 11.93 -5.30 -6.56
N LYS A 85 11.08 -4.41 -7.06
CA LYS A 85 10.74 -4.25 -8.48
C LYS A 85 11.22 -2.91 -9.01
N GLN A 86 11.60 -2.90 -10.29
CA GLN A 86 11.89 -1.64 -10.98
C GLN A 86 10.63 -0.77 -11.03
N VAL A 87 10.80 0.53 -10.86
CA VAL A 87 9.69 1.48 -10.80
C VAL A 87 8.85 1.51 -12.08
N GLU A 88 9.46 1.23 -13.22
CA GLU A 88 8.78 1.11 -14.52
C GLU A 88 7.78 -0.05 -14.54
N VAL A 89 8.12 -1.17 -13.88
CA VAL A 89 7.21 -2.33 -13.74
C VAL A 89 6.01 -1.94 -12.88
N VAL A 90 6.24 -1.25 -11.78
CA VAL A 90 5.18 -0.77 -10.89
C VAL A 90 4.29 0.25 -11.59
N THR A 91 4.88 1.19 -12.32
CA THR A 91 4.14 2.22 -13.07
C THR A 91 3.25 1.60 -14.14
N LYS A 92 3.74 0.60 -14.87
CA LYS A 92 2.94 -0.15 -15.85
C LYS A 92 1.77 -0.89 -15.19
N GLU A 93 2.02 -1.52 -14.06
CA GLU A 93 0.96 -2.19 -13.30
C GLU A 93 -0.09 -1.21 -12.77
N TYR A 94 0.36 -0.05 -12.26
CA TYR A 94 -0.52 1.05 -11.86
C TYR A 94 -1.41 1.50 -13.03
N GLN A 95 -0.84 1.79 -14.19
CA GLN A 95 -1.60 2.25 -15.35
C GLN A 95 -2.67 1.26 -15.80
N LYS A 96 -2.42 -0.05 -15.67
CA LYS A 96 -3.39 -1.11 -16.00
C LYS A 96 -4.51 -1.24 -14.96
N ASN A 97 -4.20 -1.03 -13.70
CA ASN A 97 -5.08 -1.38 -12.58
C ASN A 97 -5.41 -0.22 -11.64
N LYS A 98 -5.14 1.05 -12.02
CA LYS A 98 -5.37 2.23 -11.17
C LYS A 98 -6.80 2.34 -10.62
N THR A 99 -7.80 1.87 -11.38
CA THR A 99 -9.20 1.88 -10.95
C THR A 99 -9.53 0.84 -9.88
N LYS A 100 -8.66 -0.16 -9.69
CA LYS A 100 -8.83 -1.22 -8.69
C LYS A 100 -8.19 -0.88 -7.34
N GLY A 101 -7.43 0.22 -7.27
CA GLY A 101 -6.76 0.70 -6.06
C GLY A 101 -5.41 0.04 -5.78
N TRP A 102 -4.66 0.67 -4.88
CA TRP A 102 -3.28 0.27 -4.55
C TRP A 102 -3.16 -1.08 -3.87
N GLY A 103 -4.19 -1.52 -3.17
CA GLY A 103 -4.21 -2.87 -2.57
C GLY A 103 -4.10 -3.98 -3.60
N VAL A 104 -4.82 -3.86 -4.72
CA VAL A 104 -4.76 -4.83 -5.83
C VAL A 104 -3.43 -4.74 -6.57
N ILE A 105 -2.94 -3.53 -6.83
CA ILE A 105 -1.65 -3.31 -7.48
C ILE A 105 -0.51 -3.93 -6.69
N ALA A 106 -0.46 -3.68 -5.37
CA ALA A 106 0.53 -4.26 -4.48
C ALA A 106 0.47 -5.80 -4.48
N GLN A 107 -0.73 -6.37 -4.44
CA GLN A 107 -0.94 -7.82 -4.49
C GLN A 107 -0.44 -8.43 -5.80
N ASN A 108 -0.73 -7.81 -6.94
CA ASN A 108 -0.25 -8.26 -8.25
C ASN A 108 1.29 -8.24 -8.36
N LEU A 109 1.92 -7.36 -7.59
CA LEU A 109 3.38 -7.24 -7.53
C LEU A 109 4.02 -8.12 -6.43
N GLY A 110 3.23 -8.97 -5.77
CA GLY A 110 3.71 -9.97 -4.82
C GLY A 110 3.65 -9.54 -3.36
N ILE A 111 3.08 -8.38 -3.04
CA ILE A 111 2.90 -7.91 -1.66
C ILE A 111 1.54 -8.40 -1.16
N LYS A 112 1.53 -9.38 -0.26
CA LYS A 112 0.30 -9.96 0.28
C LYS A 112 -0.42 -9.00 1.23
N PRO A 113 -1.74 -8.81 1.11
CA PRO A 113 -2.52 -8.04 2.07
C PRO A 113 -2.31 -8.55 3.50
N GLY A 114 -2.10 -7.62 4.45
CA GLY A 114 -1.86 -7.96 5.85
C GLY A 114 -0.45 -8.46 6.18
N SER A 115 0.44 -8.60 5.20
CA SER A 115 1.85 -8.95 5.44
C SER A 115 2.63 -7.78 6.05
N LYS A 116 3.82 -8.07 6.57
CA LYS A 116 4.74 -7.04 7.06
C LYS A 116 5.07 -6.04 5.94
N GLU A 117 5.34 -6.53 4.75
CA GLU A 117 5.62 -5.74 3.55
C GLU A 117 4.44 -4.81 3.20
N PHE A 118 3.21 -5.30 3.35
CA PHE A 118 2.02 -4.48 3.12
C PHE A 118 1.92 -3.33 4.14
N HIS A 119 2.23 -3.57 5.40
CA HIS A 119 2.27 -2.53 6.42
C HIS A 119 3.41 -1.53 6.19
N GLU A 120 4.53 -1.97 5.62
CA GLU A 120 5.64 -1.10 5.23
C GLU A 120 5.24 -0.05 4.18
N LEU A 121 4.25 -0.33 3.32
CA LEU A 121 3.80 0.62 2.30
C LEU A 121 3.31 1.95 2.88
N LYS A 122 2.77 1.94 4.09
CA LYS A 122 2.24 3.13 4.78
C LYS A 122 3.26 3.82 5.68
N LYS A 123 4.45 3.29 5.83
CA LYS A 123 5.48 3.92 6.64
C LYS A 123 6.06 5.12 5.90
N ARG A 124 5.85 6.28 6.49
CA ARG A 124 6.48 7.53 6.06
C ARG A 124 7.86 7.61 6.69
N ASN A 125 8.90 7.51 5.89
CA ASN A 125 10.26 7.81 6.36
C ASN A 125 10.59 9.30 6.15
N PHE A 126 9.55 10.15 6.14
CA PHE A 126 9.72 11.60 6.02
C PHE A 126 10.12 12.26 7.33
N ASP A 127 9.95 11.56 8.45
CA ASP A 127 10.20 12.09 9.76
C ASP A 127 11.62 11.72 10.19
N GLY A 128 12.55 12.54 9.74
CA GLY A 128 13.83 12.72 10.42
C GLY A 128 13.66 13.50 11.72
N ASP A 129 12.47 13.50 12.33
CA ASP A 129 12.26 14.03 13.67
C ASP A 129 11.03 13.39 14.34
N GLY A 130 11.33 12.71 15.44
CA GLY A 130 10.59 12.49 16.65
C GLY A 130 9.07 12.59 16.65
N SER A 131 8.37 11.53 16.24
CA SER A 131 7.20 11.12 17.01
C SER A 131 7.33 9.65 17.38
N GLU A 132 8.12 9.39 18.42
CA GLU A 132 7.95 8.21 19.25
C GLU A 132 6.48 8.10 19.62
N SER A 133 5.84 7.07 19.05
CA SER A 133 4.57 6.59 19.53
C SER A 133 4.63 6.47 21.05
N SER A 134 3.94 7.36 21.73
CA SER A 134 3.73 7.36 23.17
C SER A 134 3.22 6.00 23.61
N LYS A 135 4.16 5.14 24.00
CA LYS A 135 3.86 3.89 24.69
C LYS A 135 3.33 4.25 26.05
N GLY A 136 2.02 4.13 26.24
CA GLY A 136 1.35 4.37 27.50
C GLY A 136 2.03 3.59 28.61
N LYS A 137 2.75 4.31 29.48
CA LYS A 137 3.35 3.79 30.68
C LYS A 137 2.24 3.57 31.70
N GLY A 138 1.85 2.31 31.88
CA GLY A 138 0.97 1.88 32.93
C GLY A 138 1.47 2.37 34.28
N LYS A 139 0.64 3.16 34.96
CA LYS A 139 0.90 3.68 36.29
C LYS A 139 0.60 2.60 37.30
N ASP A 140 1.64 1.93 37.76
CA ASP A 140 1.55 1.03 38.89
C ASP A 140 1.42 1.86 40.16
N LYS A 141 0.30 1.72 40.86
CA LYS A 141 0.08 2.27 42.21
C LYS A 141 0.54 1.27 43.21
N GLY A 142 1.78 1.39 43.62
CA GLY A 142 2.24 0.77 44.87
C GLY A 142 1.62 1.46 46.09
N LYS A 143 0.99 0.65 46.91
CA LYS A 143 0.35 0.94 48.17
C LYS A 143 1.39 1.11 49.27
N LYS A 144 1.35 2.20 49.98
CA LYS A 144 1.48 2.22 51.46
C LYS A 144 0.92 3.55 51.96
#